data_974bdb3017e09cd5281092e487ea3998
#
_entry.id   974bdb3017e09cd5281092e487ea3998
#
_cell.length_a   1.000
_cell.length_b   1.000
_cell.length_c   1.000
_cell.angle_alpha   90.00
_cell.angle_beta   90.00
_cell.angle_gamma   90.00
#
_symmetry.space_group_name_H-M   'P 1'
#
loop_
_entity.id
_entity.type
_entity.pdbx_description
1 polymer ?
#
loop_
_entity_poly.entity_id
_entity_poly.type
_entity_poly.pdbx_seq_one_letter_code
_entity_poly.pdbx_strand_id
1 'polypeptide(L)'
;MTNITEIAPDVYRLSIFNEAIGLQFNHFLIKDDEPLLYHTGYKSSFPELSEAVKQLITPKEIRWIGWSHFESDECGALNDWLAAVPTAQPVCGFLGAVVSVNDFAVRPPRVLQDGETFTTGKRRFRFVSTAHVPHGWDAGVMFEETDRTLLCSDLFTHFGVVEPMTNGDIVGRARESLENMQKSPFAYYIPYNERTGKILGSLADLNPKLLATMHGSSFNGNCSQALRDLDVAMREVLTR
;
A
#
# COMPACT_ATOMS: atom_id res chain seq x y z
N MET A 1 -5.24 -12.33 -15.05
CA MET A 1 -4.20 -13.25 -14.48
C MET A 1 -3.21 -12.40 -13.70
N THR A 2 -2.98 -12.72 -12.43
CA THR A 2 -2.09 -11.96 -11.54
C THR A 2 -0.64 -12.06 -12.02
N ASN A 3 0.02 -10.92 -12.16
CA ASN A 3 1.45 -10.86 -12.45
C ASN A 3 2.22 -10.90 -11.12
N ILE A 4 3.13 -11.88 -10.98
CA ILE A 4 3.95 -12.06 -9.78
C ILE A 4 5.38 -11.64 -10.10
N THR A 5 5.91 -10.69 -9.32
CA THR A 5 7.28 -10.19 -9.48
C THR A 5 7.93 -10.00 -8.12
N GLU A 6 9.12 -10.54 -7.92
CA GLU A 6 9.96 -10.22 -6.76
C GLU A 6 10.60 -8.84 -6.98
N ILE A 7 10.28 -7.88 -6.11
CA ILE A 7 10.75 -6.48 -6.22
C ILE A 7 11.86 -6.12 -5.22
N ALA A 8 12.05 -6.95 -4.21
CA ALA A 8 13.17 -6.96 -3.27
C ALA A 8 13.29 -8.38 -2.72
N PRO A 9 14.39 -8.76 -2.04
CA PRO A 9 14.52 -10.10 -1.47
C PRO A 9 13.30 -10.48 -0.63
N ASP A 10 12.62 -11.58 -1.00
CA ASP A 10 11.41 -12.08 -0.34
C ASP A 10 10.21 -11.10 -0.30
N VAL A 11 10.21 -10.03 -1.11
CA VAL A 11 9.08 -9.10 -1.28
C VAL A 11 8.50 -9.27 -2.67
N TYR A 12 7.31 -9.85 -2.75
CA TYR A 12 6.63 -10.17 -4.00
C TYR A 12 5.46 -9.21 -4.24
N ARG A 13 5.48 -8.54 -5.38
CA ARG A 13 4.36 -7.75 -5.90
C ARG A 13 3.44 -8.67 -6.70
N LEU A 14 2.20 -8.76 -6.27
CA LEU A 14 1.12 -9.51 -6.91
C LEU A 14 0.18 -8.48 -7.56
N SER A 15 0.25 -8.33 -8.87
CA SER A 15 -0.46 -7.25 -9.59
C SER A 15 -1.61 -7.80 -10.42
N ILE A 16 -2.79 -7.23 -10.22
CA ILE A 16 -4.00 -7.48 -11.01
C ILE A 16 -4.34 -6.21 -11.80
N PHE A 17 -4.44 -6.30 -13.11
CA PHE A 17 -4.86 -5.18 -13.95
C PHE A 17 -6.38 -5.21 -14.15
N ASN A 18 -7.04 -4.09 -13.86
CA ASN A 18 -8.45 -3.91 -14.14
C ASN A 18 -8.62 -3.08 -15.41
N GLU A 19 -9.01 -3.75 -16.49
CA GLU A 19 -9.17 -3.12 -17.82
C GLU A 19 -10.26 -2.04 -17.85
N ALA A 20 -11.32 -2.18 -17.03
CA ALA A 20 -12.44 -1.25 -17.03
C ALA A 20 -12.06 0.15 -16.54
N ILE A 21 -11.08 0.23 -15.63
CA ILE A 21 -10.60 1.50 -15.09
C ILE A 21 -9.16 1.82 -15.49
N GLY A 22 -8.49 0.91 -16.19
CA GLY A 22 -7.14 1.10 -16.69
C GLY A 22 -6.08 1.18 -15.59
N LEU A 23 -6.26 0.48 -14.46
CA LEU A 23 -5.41 0.60 -13.28
C LEU A 23 -4.91 -0.77 -12.82
N GLN A 24 -3.66 -0.82 -12.37
CA GLN A 24 -3.09 -1.98 -11.69
C GLN A 24 -3.34 -1.87 -10.19
N PHE A 25 -3.71 -3.00 -9.58
CA PHE A 25 -3.87 -3.18 -8.14
C PHE A 25 -2.77 -4.10 -7.64
N ASN A 26 -1.92 -3.59 -6.77
CA ASN A 26 -0.75 -4.28 -6.27
C ASN A 26 -0.95 -4.73 -4.83
N HIS A 27 -0.75 -6.00 -4.62
CA HIS A 27 -0.74 -6.63 -3.31
C HIS A 27 0.68 -7.12 -3.06
N PHE A 28 1.11 -7.11 -1.81
CA PHE A 28 2.48 -7.50 -1.49
C PHE A 28 2.47 -8.69 -0.54
N LEU A 29 3.17 -9.75 -0.94
CA LEU A 29 3.49 -10.86 -0.05
C LEU A 29 4.95 -10.72 0.39
N ILE A 30 5.16 -10.52 1.68
CA ILE A 30 6.48 -10.47 2.28
C ILE A 30 6.70 -11.82 2.98
N LYS A 31 7.65 -12.61 2.47
CA LYS A 31 8.02 -13.89 3.04
C LYS A 31 9.01 -13.67 4.17
N ASP A 32 8.72 -14.31 5.30
CA ASP A 32 9.57 -14.35 6.49
C ASP A 32 9.12 -15.52 7.36
N ASP A 33 9.62 -15.64 8.58
CA ASP A 33 9.20 -16.68 9.54
C ASP A 33 7.68 -16.57 9.83
N GLU A 34 7.13 -15.36 9.83
CA GLU A 34 5.71 -15.02 9.95
C GLU A 34 5.25 -14.17 8.75
N PRO A 35 4.89 -14.76 7.59
CA PRO A 35 4.62 -14.01 6.37
C PRO A 35 3.52 -12.95 6.53
N LEU A 36 3.73 -11.79 5.89
CA LEU A 36 2.77 -10.68 5.81
C LEU A 36 2.18 -10.59 4.41
N LEU A 37 0.84 -10.58 4.31
CA LEU A 37 0.12 -10.12 3.13
C LEU A 37 -0.30 -8.67 3.37
N TYR A 38 0.11 -7.76 2.49
CA TYR A 38 -0.25 -6.35 2.55
C TYR A 38 -1.09 -5.94 1.36
N HIS A 39 -2.26 -5.35 1.61
CA HIS A 39 -3.42 -5.17 0.73
C HIS A 39 -4.09 -6.51 0.35
N THR A 40 -5.33 -6.69 0.77
CA THR A 40 -6.10 -7.92 0.53
C THR A 40 -6.81 -7.92 -0.82
N GLY A 41 -6.93 -6.75 -1.44
CA GLY A 41 -7.69 -6.55 -2.68
C GLY A 41 -9.20 -6.47 -2.47
N TYR A 42 -9.89 -6.21 -3.58
CA TYR A 42 -11.34 -6.33 -3.63
C TYR A 42 -11.80 -7.74 -3.24
N LYS A 43 -12.98 -7.85 -2.66
CA LYS A 43 -13.60 -9.16 -2.38
C LYS A 43 -13.67 -10.03 -3.64
N SER A 44 -13.97 -9.46 -4.79
CA SER A 44 -14.03 -10.18 -6.07
C SER A 44 -12.67 -10.68 -6.58
N SER A 45 -11.58 -10.08 -6.16
CA SER A 45 -10.22 -10.49 -6.55
C SER A 45 -9.63 -11.58 -5.64
N PHE A 46 -10.28 -11.90 -4.51
CA PHE A 46 -9.78 -12.90 -3.55
C PHE A 46 -9.42 -14.26 -4.19
N PRO A 47 -10.26 -14.88 -5.05
CA PRO A 47 -9.91 -16.17 -5.65
C PRO A 47 -8.63 -16.09 -6.49
N GLU A 48 -8.48 -15.06 -7.31
CA GLU A 48 -7.33 -14.88 -8.17
C GLU A 48 -6.06 -14.58 -7.36
N LEU A 49 -6.15 -13.70 -6.37
CA LEU A 49 -5.03 -13.37 -5.50
C LEU A 49 -4.60 -14.57 -4.64
N SER A 50 -5.57 -15.37 -4.16
CA SER A 50 -5.29 -16.59 -3.40
C SER A 50 -4.52 -17.61 -4.23
N GLU A 51 -4.86 -17.79 -5.51
CA GLU A 51 -4.11 -18.66 -6.41
C GLU A 51 -2.68 -18.13 -6.68
N ALA A 52 -2.49 -16.82 -6.76
CA ALA A 52 -1.17 -16.22 -6.89
C ALA A 52 -0.31 -16.46 -5.62
N VAL A 53 -0.87 -16.29 -4.44
CA VAL A 53 -0.17 -16.57 -3.17
C VAL A 53 0.25 -18.04 -3.07
N LYS A 54 -0.60 -18.98 -3.51
CA LYS A 54 -0.28 -20.43 -3.50
C LYS A 54 0.96 -20.79 -4.33
N GLN A 55 1.32 -19.97 -5.32
CA GLN A 55 2.54 -20.20 -6.11
C GLN A 55 3.81 -19.85 -5.35
N LEU A 56 3.71 -19.11 -4.25
CA LEU A 56 4.83 -18.59 -3.48
C LEU A 56 4.99 -19.25 -2.11
N ILE A 57 3.87 -19.46 -1.42
CA ILE A 57 3.80 -20.09 -0.10
C ILE A 57 2.49 -20.87 0.06
N THR A 58 2.40 -21.72 1.08
CA THR A 58 1.11 -22.25 1.52
C THR A 58 0.31 -21.13 2.17
N PRO A 59 -0.90 -20.76 1.71
CA PRO A 59 -1.65 -19.62 2.28
C PRO A 59 -1.83 -19.67 3.81
N LYS A 60 -1.91 -20.88 4.39
CA LYS A 60 -2.01 -21.07 5.85
C LYS A 60 -0.78 -20.60 6.64
N GLU A 61 0.33 -20.34 5.97
CA GLU A 61 1.55 -19.78 6.58
C GLU A 61 1.43 -18.28 6.82
N ILE A 62 0.51 -17.55 6.12
CA ILE A 62 0.27 -16.14 6.36
C ILE A 62 -0.06 -15.93 7.84
N ARG A 63 0.73 -15.10 8.50
CA ARG A 63 0.54 -14.76 9.91
C ARG A 63 -0.06 -13.37 10.09
N TRP A 64 0.29 -12.43 9.21
CA TRP A 64 -0.13 -11.03 9.28
C TRP A 64 -0.85 -10.61 8.02
N ILE A 65 -1.92 -9.81 8.17
CA ILE A 65 -2.64 -9.19 7.07
C ILE A 65 -2.76 -7.69 7.37
N GLY A 66 -2.15 -6.85 6.54
CA GLY A 66 -2.13 -5.41 6.69
C GLY A 66 -2.67 -4.68 5.47
N TRP A 67 -2.97 -3.41 5.63
CA TRP A 67 -3.38 -2.47 4.59
C TRP A 67 -3.10 -1.04 5.05
N SER A 68 -3.20 -0.05 4.15
CA SER A 68 -2.85 1.34 4.47
C SER A 68 -4.04 2.15 4.98
N HIS A 69 -5.22 2.01 4.40
CA HIS A 69 -6.45 2.65 4.85
C HIS A 69 -7.69 1.78 4.53
N PHE A 70 -8.84 2.12 5.13
CA PHE A 70 -10.04 1.30 4.98
C PHE A 70 -10.77 1.59 3.67
N GLU A 71 -10.33 0.95 2.60
CA GLU A 71 -10.93 1.01 1.27
C GLU A 71 -11.05 -0.39 0.65
N SER A 72 -11.98 -0.55 -0.29
CA SER A 72 -12.34 -1.87 -0.81
C SER A 72 -11.23 -2.57 -1.58
N ASP A 73 -10.39 -1.85 -2.27
CA ASP A 73 -9.25 -2.43 -3.01
C ASP A 73 -8.07 -2.76 -2.09
N GLU A 74 -8.00 -2.17 -0.92
CA GLU A 74 -6.97 -2.46 0.06
C GLU A 74 -7.37 -3.55 1.07
N CYS A 75 -8.59 -3.51 1.58
CA CYS A 75 -9.04 -4.44 2.63
C CYS A 75 -10.40 -5.13 2.37
N GLY A 76 -10.96 -5.02 1.16
CA GLY A 76 -12.27 -5.59 0.83
C GLY A 76 -12.38 -7.11 0.97
N ALA A 77 -11.30 -7.84 0.71
CA ALA A 77 -11.23 -9.29 0.90
C ALA A 77 -10.73 -9.72 2.28
N LEU A 78 -10.62 -8.81 3.26
CA LEU A 78 -10.08 -9.12 4.59
C LEU A 78 -10.73 -10.34 5.22
N ASN A 79 -12.07 -10.39 5.25
CA ASN A 79 -12.79 -11.48 5.89
C ASN A 79 -12.68 -12.81 5.12
N ASP A 80 -12.54 -12.77 3.79
CA ASP A 80 -12.31 -13.97 2.98
C ASP A 80 -10.91 -14.56 3.30
N TRP A 81 -9.89 -13.71 3.44
CA TRP A 81 -8.56 -14.14 3.89
C TRP A 81 -8.57 -14.67 5.33
N LEU A 82 -9.26 -13.99 6.25
CA LEU A 82 -9.35 -14.43 7.64
C LEU A 82 -10.09 -15.76 7.79
N ALA A 83 -11.07 -16.04 6.91
CA ALA A 83 -11.74 -17.33 6.85
C ALA A 83 -10.84 -18.43 6.28
N ALA A 84 -10.08 -18.13 5.21
CA ALA A 84 -9.17 -19.08 4.57
C ALA A 84 -7.92 -19.39 5.44
N VAL A 85 -7.50 -18.43 6.27
CA VAL A 85 -6.31 -18.51 7.13
C VAL A 85 -6.67 -18.21 8.59
N PRO A 86 -7.17 -19.19 9.34
CA PRO A 86 -7.65 -18.98 10.73
C PRO A 86 -6.58 -18.48 11.70
N THR A 87 -5.29 -18.68 11.40
CA THR A 87 -4.16 -18.24 12.21
C THR A 87 -3.68 -16.83 11.90
N ALA A 88 -4.10 -16.25 10.75
CA ALA A 88 -3.72 -14.91 10.38
C ALA A 88 -4.37 -13.87 11.28
N GLN A 89 -3.64 -12.81 11.61
CA GLN A 89 -4.10 -11.68 12.40
C GLN A 89 -4.08 -10.41 11.56
N PRO A 90 -5.20 -9.66 11.50
CA PRO A 90 -5.19 -8.34 10.88
C PRO A 90 -4.32 -7.37 11.69
N VAL A 91 -3.68 -6.42 11.00
CA VAL A 91 -2.88 -5.37 11.63
C VAL A 91 -3.17 -4.04 10.94
N CYS A 92 -3.53 -3.01 11.71
CA CYS A 92 -3.86 -1.68 11.18
C CYS A 92 -3.64 -0.58 12.22
N GLY A 93 -3.74 0.68 11.79
CA GLY A 93 -3.66 1.84 12.66
C GLY A 93 -4.86 1.98 13.61
N PHE A 94 -4.67 2.71 14.70
CA PHE A 94 -5.68 2.89 15.77
C PHE A 94 -7.02 3.43 15.24
N LEU A 95 -7.00 4.47 14.40
CA LEU A 95 -8.24 5.07 13.91
C LEU A 95 -9.04 4.11 13.03
N GLY A 96 -8.38 3.43 12.10
CA GLY A 96 -9.03 2.41 11.26
C GLY A 96 -9.63 1.28 12.09
N ALA A 97 -8.91 0.83 13.13
CA ALA A 97 -9.40 -0.19 14.04
C ALA A 97 -10.70 0.23 14.75
N VAL A 98 -10.70 1.41 15.38
CA VAL A 98 -11.82 1.86 16.24
C VAL A 98 -13.08 2.18 15.44
N VAL A 99 -12.91 2.80 14.26
CA VAL A 99 -14.06 3.33 13.50
C VAL A 99 -14.64 2.29 12.53
N SER A 100 -13.81 1.38 12.03
CA SER A 100 -14.23 0.46 10.96
C SER A 100 -13.95 -1.01 11.29
N VAL A 101 -12.68 -1.35 11.55
CA VAL A 101 -12.23 -2.74 11.49
C VAL A 101 -12.77 -3.59 12.65
N ASN A 102 -12.92 -3.03 13.84
CA ASN A 102 -13.47 -3.75 15.00
C ASN A 102 -14.90 -4.25 14.78
N ASP A 103 -15.69 -3.56 13.96
CA ASP A 103 -17.04 -3.99 13.58
C ASP A 103 -17.01 -4.87 12.32
N PHE A 104 -16.19 -4.50 11.32
CA PHE A 104 -16.15 -5.16 10.02
C PHE A 104 -15.47 -6.53 10.05
N ALA A 105 -14.33 -6.66 10.75
CA ALA A 105 -13.51 -7.86 10.69
C ALA A 105 -14.05 -8.98 11.60
N VAL A 106 -14.05 -10.24 11.09
CA VAL A 106 -14.47 -11.42 11.86
C VAL A 106 -13.61 -11.74 13.07
N ARG A 107 -12.46 -11.05 13.22
CA ARG A 107 -11.64 -11.06 14.43
C ARG A 107 -10.92 -9.73 14.61
N PRO A 108 -10.63 -9.32 15.87
CA PRO A 108 -10.05 -8.00 16.14
C PRO A 108 -8.65 -7.88 15.57
N PRO A 109 -8.25 -6.70 15.08
CA PRO A 109 -6.90 -6.45 14.61
C PRO A 109 -5.91 -6.27 15.76
N ARG A 110 -4.63 -6.51 15.49
CA ARG A 110 -3.55 -5.87 16.23
C ARG A 110 -3.53 -4.39 15.87
N VAL A 111 -3.74 -3.56 16.86
CA VAL A 111 -3.78 -2.09 16.68
C VAL A 111 -2.38 -1.53 16.84
N LEU A 112 -1.94 -0.69 15.89
CA LEU A 112 -0.65 -0.01 15.96
C LEU A 112 -0.86 1.48 16.18
N GLN A 113 -0.02 2.06 17.05
CA GLN A 113 0.13 3.50 17.22
C GLN A 113 1.15 4.05 16.21
N ASP A 114 1.12 5.37 15.99
CA ASP A 114 2.14 6.02 15.15
C ASP A 114 3.56 5.74 15.67
N GLY A 115 4.44 5.32 14.78
CA GLY A 115 5.82 4.91 15.08
C GLY A 115 5.95 3.53 15.73
N GLU A 116 4.85 2.85 16.06
CA GLU A 116 4.91 1.49 16.64
C GLU A 116 5.49 0.49 15.65
N THR A 117 6.23 -0.48 16.18
CA THR A 117 6.88 -1.51 15.37
C THR A 117 6.41 -2.91 15.74
N PHE A 118 6.44 -3.82 14.75
CA PHE A 118 6.30 -5.26 14.96
C PHE A 118 7.29 -6.02 14.08
N THR A 119 7.52 -7.28 14.40
CA THR A 119 8.43 -8.15 13.64
C THR A 119 7.66 -9.30 13.04
N THR A 120 8.15 -9.80 11.90
CA THR A 120 7.67 -11.00 11.22
C THR A 120 8.69 -12.15 11.27
N GLY A 121 9.68 -12.02 12.15
CA GLY A 121 10.84 -12.87 12.29
C GLY A 121 12.11 -12.06 12.11
N LYS A 122 12.68 -12.08 10.93
CA LYS A 122 13.91 -11.34 10.58
C LYS A 122 13.64 -9.88 10.21
N ARG A 123 12.42 -9.56 9.77
CA ARG A 123 12.03 -8.23 9.32
C ARG A 123 11.32 -7.47 10.44
N ARG A 124 11.52 -6.16 10.42
CA ARG A 124 10.88 -5.24 11.34
C ARG A 124 10.10 -4.18 10.55
N PHE A 125 8.84 -4.03 10.89
CA PHE A 125 7.92 -3.09 10.29
C PHE A 125 7.58 -1.98 11.27
N ARG A 126 7.59 -0.74 10.78
CA ARG A 126 7.13 0.45 11.51
C ARG A 126 5.87 0.97 10.84
N PHE A 127 4.82 1.17 11.62
CA PHE A 127 3.63 1.88 11.18
C PHE A 127 3.86 3.38 11.27
N VAL A 128 3.53 4.13 10.21
CA VAL A 128 3.58 5.58 10.16
C VAL A 128 2.20 6.10 9.79
N SER A 129 1.57 6.86 10.71
CA SER A 129 0.28 7.49 10.46
C SER A 129 0.44 8.61 9.43
N THR A 130 -0.34 8.55 8.35
CA THR A 130 -0.31 9.51 7.24
C THR A 130 -1.69 10.10 6.97
N ALA A 131 -2.49 10.36 8.01
CA ALA A 131 -3.88 10.80 7.87
C ALA A 131 -4.08 11.82 6.74
N HIS A 132 -4.96 11.49 5.78
CA HIS A 132 -5.24 12.21 4.53
C HIS A 132 -4.09 12.26 3.51
N VAL A 133 -3.07 11.39 3.61
CA VAL A 133 -1.97 11.33 2.64
C VAL A 133 -1.78 9.88 2.16
N PRO A 134 -2.06 9.59 0.87
CA PRO A 134 -2.60 10.53 -0.13
C PRO A 134 -4.04 10.92 0.13
N HIS A 135 -4.88 10.05 0.71
CA HIS A 135 -6.26 10.29 1.14
C HIS A 135 -6.66 9.34 2.28
N GLY A 136 -7.89 9.44 2.77
CA GLY A 136 -8.35 8.62 3.90
C GLY A 136 -7.88 9.17 5.25
N TRP A 137 -8.83 9.44 6.14
CA TRP A 137 -8.55 9.99 7.49
C TRP A 137 -7.82 9.01 8.41
N ASP A 138 -7.93 7.70 8.14
CA ASP A 138 -7.27 6.60 8.86
C ASP A 138 -5.98 6.12 8.18
N ALA A 139 -5.55 6.79 7.09
CA ALA A 139 -4.40 6.38 6.30
C ALA A 139 -3.11 6.27 7.13
N GLY A 140 -2.36 5.23 6.82
CA GLY A 140 -1.03 4.99 7.33
C GLY A 140 -0.24 4.10 6.37
N VAL A 141 1.05 4.18 6.43
CA VAL A 141 1.95 3.38 5.60
C VAL A 141 2.80 2.47 6.47
N MET A 142 3.34 1.42 5.87
CA MET A 142 4.21 0.48 6.56
C MET A 142 5.63 0.59 6.02
N PHE A 143 6.58 0.89 6.89
CA PHE A 143 8.00 0.94 6.55
C PHE A 143 8.71 -0.32 7.06
N GLU A 144 9.20 -1.14 6.15
CA GLU A 144 10.06 -2.28 6.46
C GLU A 144 11.50 -1.77 6.65
N GLU A 145 12.02 -1.89 7.87
CA GLU A 145 13.28 -1.24 8.30
C GLU A 145 14.53 -1.99 7.86
N THR A 146 14.44 -3.30 7.58
CA THR A 146 15.61 -4.15 7.28
C THR A 146 16.20 -3.84 5.90
N ASP A 147 15.35 -3.88 4.86
CA ASP A 147 15.73 -3.57 3.49
C ASP A 147 15.31 -2.16 3.07
N ARG A 148 14.58 -1.46 3.96
CA ARG A 148 14.11 -0.08 3.79
C ARG A 148 13.09 0.04 2.65
N THR A 149 12.11 -0.87 2.65
CA THR A 149 10.97 -0.84 1.75
C THR A 149 9.82 -0.06 2.38
N LEU A 150 9.33 0.98 1.69
CA LEU A 150 8.10 1.68 2.06
C LEU A 150 6.93 1.11 1.26
N LEU A 151 5.99 0.47 1.96
CA LEU A 151 4.69 0.08 1.41
C LEU A 151 3.83 1.35 1.43
N CYS A 152 3.82 2.10 0.34
CA CYS A 152 3.45 3.50 0.33
C CYS A 152 2.02 3.79 -0.15
N SER A 153 1.12 2.78 -0.10
CA SER A 153 -0.28 2.97 -0.46
C SER A 153 -0.44 3.57 -1.86
N ASP A 154 -1.39 4.47 -2.03
CA ASP A 154 -1.73 5.15 -3.28
C ASP A 154 -0.79 6.30 -3.63
N LEU A 155 0.27 6.53 -2.86
CA LEU A 155 1.31 7.48 -3.29
C LEU A 155 1.88 7.03 -4.63
N PHE A 156 2.09 7.98 -5.53
CA PHE A 156 2.57 7.75 -6.89
C PHE A 156 1.62 6.96 -7.79
N THR A 157 0.32 6.94 -7.51
CA THR A 157 -0.68 6.31 -8.39
C THR A 157 -0.51 6.77 -9.83
N HIS A 158 -0.40 5.82 -10.76
CA HIS A 158 -0.41 6.07 -12.19
C HIS A 158 -1.08 4.93 -12.96
N PHE A 159 -1.74 5.28 -14.05
CA PHE A 159 -2.60 4.41 -14.84
C PHE A 159 -1.84 3.63 -15.89
N GLY A 160 -2.50 2.62 -16.45
CA GLY A 160 -2.02 1.79 -17.56
C GLY A 160 -1.43 0.46 -17.12
N VAL A 161 -1.06 -0.34 -18.12
CA VAL A 161 -0.23 -1.54 -17.93
C VAL A 161 1.21 -1.08 -17.95
N VAL A 162 1.87 -1.14 -16.81
CA VAL A 162 3.23 -0.66 -16.63
C VAL A 162 4.15 -1.77 -16.11
N GLU A 163 5.44 -1.54 -16.22
CA GLU A 163 6.48 -2.42 -15.70
C GLU A 163 6.34 -2.63 -14.18
N PRO A 164 6.70 -3.80 -13.65
CA PRO A 164 6.59 -4.08 -12.21
C PRO A 164 7.41 -3.13 -11.33
N MET A 165 8.57 -2.69 -11.84
CA MET A 165 9.49 -1.81 -11.13
C MET A 165 10.16 -0.86 -12.12
N THR A 166 10.39 0.37 -11.69
CA THR A 166 11.05 1.42 -12.47
C THR A 166 12.03 2.21 -11.63
N ASN A 167 13.01 2.82 -12.27
CA ASN A 167 13.86 3.89 -11.72
C ASN A 167 13.73 5.19 -12.53
N GLY A 168 12.75 5.23 -13.45
CA GLY A 168 12.45 6.37 -14.32
C GLY A 168 11.61 7.45 -13.63
N ASP A 169 10.89 8.25 -14.42
CA ASP A 169 10.10 9.38 -13.92
C ASP A 169 8.77 8.93 -13.28
N ILE A 170 8.81 8.48 -12.05
CA ILE A 170 7.61 8.10 -11.30
C ILE A 170 6.79 9.33 -10.86
N VAL A 171 7.46 10.46 -10.61
CA VAL A 171 6.79 11.69 -10.17
C VAL A 171 5.98 12.31 -11.32
N GLY A 172 6.54 12.36 -12.53
CA GLY A 172 5.81 12.83 -13.71
C GLY A 172 4.59 11.98 -14.03
N ARG A 173 4.70 10.65 -13.92
CA ARG A 173 3.55 9.72 -14.07
C ARG A 173 2.46 9.98 -13.02
N ALA A 174 2.83 10.17 -11.76
CA ALA A 174 1.90 10.49 -10.69
C ALA A 174 1.24 11.85 -10.89
N ARG A 175 2.02 12.87 -11.31
CA ARG A 175 1.50 14.21 -11.63
C ARG A 175 0.47 14.17 -12.73
N GLU A 176 0.75 13.47 -13.84
CA GLU A 176 -0.21 13.29 -14.94
C GLU A 176 -1.52 12.66 -14.45
N SER A 177 -1.42 11.64 -13.59
CA SER A 177 -2.58 10.99 -12.97
C SER A 177 -3.38 11.96 -12.13
N LEU A 178 -2.75 12.75 -11.27
CA LEU A 178 -3.40 13.78 -10.47
C LEU A 178 -4.12 14.82 -11.35
N GLU A 179 -3.48 15.31 -12.42
CA GLU A 179 -4.07 16.27 -13.36
C GLU A 179 -5.29 15.70 -14.08
N ASN A 180 -5.27 14.41 -14.43
CA ASN A 180 -6.38 13.72 -15.05
C ASN A 180 -7.53 13.48 -14.07
N MET A 181 -7.22 13.10 -12.82
CA MET A 181 -8.22 12.94 -11.75
C MET A 181 -8.96 14.25 -11.47
N GLN A 182 -8.28 15.41 -11.48
CA GLN A 182 -8.93 16.72 -11.29
C GLN A 182 -9.93 17.07 -12.40
N LYS A 183 -9.86 16.43 -13.58
CA LYS A 183 -10.79 16.60 -14.71
C LYS A 183 -11.88 15.53 -14.74
N SER A 184 -11.98 14.68 -13.73
CA SER A 184 -12.86 13.53 -13.64
C SER A 184 -13.79 13.63 -12.42
N PRO A 185 -14.73 12.69 -12.22
CA PRO A 185 -15.51 12.58 -10.98
C PRO A 185 -14.67 12.40 -9.71
N PHE A 186 -13.39 12.07 -9.83
CA PHE A 186 -12.43 11.96 -8.72
C PHE A 186 -11.74 13.30 -8.39
N ALA A 187 -12.17 14.42 -8.95
CA ALA A 187 -11.74 15.74 -8.48
C ALA A 187 -12.01 15.84 -6.97
N TYR A 188 -11.04 16.33 -6.21
CA TYR A 188 -11.08 16.43 -4.74
C TYR A 188 -10.97 15.09 -3.96
N TYR A 189 -10.77 13.96 -4.64
CA TYR A 189 -10.57 12.67 -3.97
C TYR A 189 -9.29 12.66 -3.13
N ILE A 190 -8.22 13.29 -3.62
CA ILE A 190 -6.95 13.46 -2.91
C ILE A 190 -6.87 14.89 -2.37
N PRO A 191 -6.94 15.10 -1.05
CA PRO A 191 -6.81 16.43 -0.45
C PRO A 191 -5.35 16.86 -0.36
N TYR A 192 -5.09 18.16 -0.47
CA TYR A 192 -3.80 18.75 -0.10
C TYR A 192 -4.01 19.79 1.00
N ASN A 193 -3.23 19.69 2.07
CA ASN A 193 -3.29 20.63 3.19
C ASN A 193 -1.88 20.87 3.76
N GLU A 194 -1.76 21.74 4.78
CA GLU A 194 -0.48 22.11 5.40
C GLU A 194 0.32 20.95 6.01
N ARG A 195 -0.34 19.81 6.29
CA ARG A 195 0.30 18.61 6.85
C ARG A 195 0.89 17.71 5.77
N THR A 196 0.36 17.78 4.53
CA THR A 196 0.74 16.88 3.44
C THR A 196 2.26 16.92 3.19
N GLY A 197 2.83 18.11 3.00
CA GLY A 197 4.27 18.25 2.78
C GLY A 197 5.13 17.81 3.98
N LYS A 198 4.64 18.01 5.22
CA LYS A 198 5.35 17.55 6.42
C LYS A 198 5.39 16.02 6.48
N ILE A 199 4.26 15.35 6.16
CA ILE A 199 4.17 13.89 6.13
C ILE A 199 5.09 13.33 5.05
N LEU A 200 5.01 13.81 3.80
CA LEU A 200 5.87 13.36 2.71
C LEU A 200 7.36 13.60 3.02
N GLY A 201 7.70 14.74 3.64
CA GLY A 201 9.05 15.01 4.13
C GLY A 201 9.52 14.00 5.18
N SER A 202 8.67 13.67 6.15
CA SER A 202 8.98 12.66 7.18
C SER A 202 9.17 11.26 6.58
N LEU A 203 8.36 10.88 5.58
CA LEU A 203 8.54 9.62 4.86
C LEU A 203 9.86 9.61 4.06
N ALA A 204 10.23 10.73 3.44
CA ALA A 204 11.52 10.87 2.76
C ALA A 204 12.71 10.74 3.72
N ASP A 205 12.57 11.22 4.97
CA ASP A 205 13.62 11.15 6.00
C ASP A 205 13.85 9.72 6.52
N LEU A 206 12.90 8.79 6.33
CA LEU A 206 13.12 7.35 6.54
C LEU A 206 14.15 6.79 5.55
N ASN A 207 14.44 7.54 4.49
CA ASN A 207 15.42 7.19 3.46
C ASN A 207 15.14 5.80 2.84
N PRO A 208 13.93 5.55 2.30
CA PRO A 208 13.59 4.28 1.69
C PRO A 208 14.45 3.98 0.46
N LYS A 209 14.69 2.70 0.19
CA LYS A 209 15.38 2.21 -1.01
C LYS A 209 14.40 1.71 -2.07
N LEU A 210 13.19 1.40 -1.65
CA LEU A 210 12.12 0.92 -2.50
C LEU A 210 10.80 1.55 -2.06
N LEU A 211 10.02 2.05 -3.03
CA LEU A 211 8.63 2.45 -2.86
C LEU A 211 7.75 1.37 -3.49
N ALA A 212 6.99 0.68 -2.68
CA ALA A 212 6.04 -0.34 -3.12
C ALA A 212 4.65 0.31 -3.20
N THR A 213 4.24 0.72 -4.40
CA THR A 213 3.03 1.48 -4.67
C THR A 213 1.81 0.57 -4.85
N MET A 214 0.65 0.97 -4.36
CA MET A 214 -0.60 0.23 -4.58
C MET A 214 -1.00 0.23 -6.06
N HIS A 215 -0.78 1.33 -6.78
CA HIS A 215 -1.16 1.47 -8.17
C HIS A 215 0.01 1.90 -9.06
N GLY A 216 0.32 1.07 -10.05
CA GLY A 216 1.41 1.35 -10.99
C GLY A 216 2.72 0.61 -10.66
N SER A 217 3.85 1.15 -11.10
CA SER A 217 5.18 0.56 -10.89
C SER A 217 5.70 0.82 -9.49
N SER A 218 6.31 -0.17 -8.86
CA SER A 218 7.20 0.08 -7.71
C SER A 218 8.45 0.85 -8.15
N PHE A 219 9.08 1.60 -7.25
CA PHE A 219 10.19 2.50 -7.60
C PHE A 219 11.43 2.27 -6.74
N ASN A 220 12.58 2.12 -7.40
CA ASN A 220 13.88 1.89 -6.75
C ASN A 220 14.97 2.92 -7.15
N GLY A 221 14.57 4.11 -7.60
CA GLY A 221 15.48 5.23 -7.84
C GLY A 221 15.79 6.01 -6.55
N ASN A 222 15.90 7.34 -6.66
CA ASN A 222 16.06 8.20 -5.48
C ASN A 222 14.71 8.39 -4.77
N CYS A 223 14.34 7.43 -3.93
CA CYS A 223 13.03 7.38 -3.26
C CYS A 223 12.78 8.60 -2.36
N SER A 224 13.79 9.06 -1.62
CA SER A 224 13.67 10.23 -0.75
C SER A 224 13.42 11.51 -1.56
N GLN A 225 14.08 11.68 -2.69
CA GLN A 225 13.85 12.82 -3.57
C GLN A 225 12.48 12.74 -4.23
N ALA A 226 12.09 11.54 -4.71
CA ALA A 226 10.77 11.34 -5.32
C ALA A 226 9.62 11.71 -4.37
N LEU A 227 9.71 11.36 -3.08
CA LEU A 227 8.72 11.76 -2.07
C LEU A 227 8.64 13.29 -1.88
N ARG A 228 9.77 13.99 -1.91
CA ARG A 228 9.81 15.45 -1.83
C ARG A 228 9.26 16.11 -3.10
N ASP A 229 9.59 15.57 -4.26
CA ASP A 229 9.09 16.05 -5.55
C ASP A 229 7.60 15.77 -5.72
N LEU A 230 7.09 14.66 -5.15
CA LEU A 230 5.66 14.39 -5.10
C LEU A 230 4.90 15.45 -4.29
N ASP A 231 5.45 15.95 -3.17
CA ASP A 231 4.85 17.07 -2.42
C ASP A 231 4.68 18.29 -3.33
N VAL A 232 5.72 18.63 -4.10
CA VAL A 232 5.66 19.77 -5.04
C VAL A 232 4.57 19.53 -6.09
N ALA A 233 4.53 18.35 -6.70
CA ALA A 233 3.54 18.00 -7.72
C ALA A 233 2.11 18.05 -7.16
N MET A 234 1.87 17.47 -5.99
CA MET A 234 0.56 17.49 -5.32
C MET A 234 0.12 18.92 -5.00
N ARG A 235 1.00 19.75 -4.46
CA ARG A 235 0.71 21.15 -4.16
C ARG A 235 0.31 21.92 -5.40
N GLU A 236 1.09 21.80 -6.46
CA GLU A 236 0.82 22.52 -7.72
C GLU A 236 -0.48 22.08 -8.40
N VAL A 237 -0.86 20.83 -8.32
CA VAL A 237 -2.04 20.29 -8.98
C VAL A 237 -3.30 20.45 -8.13
N LEU A 238 -3.21 20.18 -6.82
CA LEU A 238 -4.38 20.04 -5.95
C LEU A 238 -4.79 21.35 -5.24
N THR A 239 -3.97 22.41 -5.31
CA THR A 239 -4.31 23.72 -4.70
C THR A 239 -4.71 24.79 -5.72
N ARG A 240 -4.98 24.42 -6.97
CA ARG A 240 -5.44 25.32 -8.04
C ARG A 240 -6.93 25.58 -7.99
#